data_c6ce9f19629006aed09658004fb25fae
#
_entry.id   c6ce9f19629006aed09658004fb25fae
#
_cell.length_a   1.000
_cell.length_b   1.000
_cell.length_c   1.000
_cell.angle_alpha   90.00
_cell.angle_beta   90.00
_cell.angle_gamma   90.00
#
_symmetry.space_group_name_H-M   'P 1'
#
loop_
_entity.id
_entity.type
_entity.pdbx_description
1 polymer ?
#
loop_
_entity_poly.entity_id
_entity_poly.type
_entity_poly.pdbx_seq_one_letter_code
_entity_poly.pdbx_strand_id
1 'polypeptide(L)'
;MKFFDGIKSLALKLGSKQEQTYYSRGFSLTDDLVQLEALWRENWIAGKVCIKRSEDMVRNWREIYSNDLNSKQLDAFTKFERALKLRETLTKALQWSSLYGSVGLLVVTDSNNLGAPLQQTEHLKRLIILPKWKISATGAKDDDVLSPNFGRYNEYSILGGSQSINVHYSRLILLNANDAPLSDNDIWGVSDLEKIVDVLKRFDSASVNVGDLIFESKIDIFKIAGLSDKIAAGMENEVASVISAVQSIKSATNSLLLDAENEYDRKELTFTGLKDLLTEFRNAVAGAADMPVTILFGQSVSGLASGDEDIQNYHESIRRLQETRLRPVFEIIDPLICNELFGGFPADWWFEFVPLTTVNQEQQINM
;
A
#
# COMPACT_ATOMS: atom_id res chain seq x y z
N MET A 1 -22.00 31.06 -34.72
CA MET A 1 -21.21 29.90 -35.15
C MET A 1 -20.17 29.46 -34.09
N LYS A 2 -19.40 30.38 -33.49
CA LYS A 2 -18.38 30.00 -32.45
C LYS A 2 -18.91 29.41 -31.14
N PHE A 3 -20.16 29.69 -30.72
CA PHE A 3 -20.75 29.19 -29.49
C PHE A 3 -21.13 27.70 -29.58
N PHE A 4 -21.62 27.26 -30.74
CA PHE A 4 -21.96 25.84 -30.98
C PHE A 4 -20.72 24.95 -31.12
N ASP A 5 -19.60 25.49 -31.60
CA ASP A 5 -18.33 24.76 -31.69
C ASP A 5 -17.71 24.54 -30.30
N GLY A 6 -17.90 25.47 -29.36
CA GLY A 6 -17.50 25.35 -27.96
C GLY A 6 -18.28 24.26 -27.23
N ILE A 7 -19.58 24.19 -27.42
CA ILE A 7 -20.45 23.16 -26.81
C ILE A 7 -20.16 21.77 -27.38
N LYS A 8 -19.93 21.65 -28.71
CA LYS A 8 -19.50 20.40 -29.33
C LYS A 8 -18.15 19.93 -28.83
N SER A 9 -17.20 20.83 -28.66
CA SER A 9 -15.87 20.51 -28.09
C SER A 9 -15.97 20.08 -26.61
N LEU A 10 -16.86 20.69 -25.83
CA LEU A 10 -17.12 20.31 -24.45
C LEU A 10 -17.82 18.94 -24.38
N ALA A 11 -18.83 18.71 -25.23
CA ALA A 11 -19.54 17.41 -25.30
C ALA A 11 -18.65 16.25 -25.77
N LEU A 12 -17.70 16.52 -26.68
CA LEU A 12 -16.70 15.55 -27.11
C LEU A 12 -15.68 15.22 -25.99
N LYS A 13 -15.32 16.22 -25.16
CA LYS A 13 -14.46 15.99 -23.99
C LYS A 13 -15.17 15.26 -22.85
N LEU A 14 -16.48 15.50 -22.66
CA LEU A 14 -17.29 14.85 -21.65
C LEU A 14 -17.80 13.45 -22.08
N GLY A 15 -17.86 13.18 -23.39
CA GLY A 15 -18.41 11.95 -23.97
C GLY A 15 -17.38 10.94 -24.48
N SER A 16 -16.08 11.25 -24.46
CA SER A 16 -15.08 10.27 -24.85
C SER A 16 -14.95 9.22 -23.75
N LYS A 17 -15.70 8.11 -23.91
CA LYS A 17 -15.28 6.84 -23.32
C LYS A 17 -13.92 6.53 -23.93
N GLN A 18 -12.85 6.91 -23.27
CA GLN A 18 -11.56 6.30 -23.53
C GLN A 18 -11.75 4.83 -23.13
N GLU A 19 -11.90 3.97 -24.09
CA GLU A 19 -11.67 2.54 -23.92
C GLU A 19 -10.21 2.40 -23.48
N GLN A 20 -10.01 2.41 -22.17
CA GLN A 20 -8.72 2.07 -21.60
C GLN A 20 -8.56 0.56 -21.77
N THR A 21 -7.90 0.17 -22.83
CA THR A 21 -7.40 -1.19 -23.00
C THR A 21 -6.36 -1.42 -21.90
N TYR A 22 -6.76 -2.14 -20.86
CA TYR A 22 -6.01 -2.33 -19.60
C TYR A 22 -4.63 -2.97 -19.77
N TYR A 23 -4.37 -3.62 -20.89
CA TYR A 23 -3.21 -4.50 -21.08
C TYR A 23 -2.12 -3.94 -22.00
N SER A 24 -2.22 -2.71 -22.47
CA SER A 24 -1.26 -2.12 -23.43
C SER A 24 -0.48 -0.94 -22.87
N ARG A 25 -0.37 -0.78 -21.57
CA ARG A 25 0.47 0.27 -20.99
C ARG A 25 1.92 -0.19 -21.07
N GLY A 26 2.69 0.37 -21.98
CA GLY A 26 4.16 0.29 -21.97
C GLY A 26 4.79 1.07 -20.81
N PHE A 27 4.05 1.30 -19.72
CA PHE A 27 4.43 2.06 -18.54
C PHE A 27 4.10 1.26 -17.29
N SER A 28 5.13 0.97 -16.49
CA SER A 28 5.01 0.36 -15.17
C SER A 28 4.97 1.46 -14.11
N LEU A 29 3.95 1.45 -13.23
CA LEU A 29 3.89 2.36 -12.08
C LEU A 29 5.10 2.14 -11.16
N THR A 30 5.59 0.91 -11.05
CA THR A 30 6.75 0.55 -10.21
C THR A 30 8.02 1.33 -10.60
N ASP A 31 8.13 1.79 -11.83
CA ASP A 31 9.27 2.56 -12.32
C ASP A 31 9.12 4.07 -12.09
N ASP A 32 7.89 4.54 -11.79
CA ASP A 32 7.63 5.93 -11.44
C ASP A 32 7.63 6.12 -9.91
N LEU A 33 8.82 6.30 -9.35
CA LEU A 33 9.03 6.47 -7.91
C LEU A 33 8.30 7.70 -7.35
N VAL A 34 8.18 8.77 -8.14
CA VAL A 34 7.51 10.01 -7.72
C VAL A 34 6.01 9.78 -7.60
N GLN A 35 5.41 9.10 -8.58
CA GLN A 35 3.99 8.79 -8.55
C GLN A 35 3.65 7.79 -7.44
N LEU A 36 4.50 6.79 -7.19
CA LEU A 36 4.34 5.85 -6.08
C LEU A 36 4.36 6.56 -4.72
N GLU A 37 5.33 7.47 -4.52
CA GLU A 37 5.43 8.22 -3.27
C GLU A 37 4.25 9.19 -3.08
N ALA A 38 3.82 9.88 -4.13
CA ALA A 38 2.64 10.73 -4.09
C ALA A 38 1.38 9.92 -3.74
N LEU A 39 1.17 8.78 -4.39
CA LEU A 39 0.04 7.90 -4.11
C LEU A 39 0.04 7.40 -2.65
N TRP A 40 1.19 7.02 -2.13
CA TRP A 40 1.33 6.58 -0.74
C TRP A 40 1.04 7.70 0.26
N ARG A 41 1.44 8.94 -0.04
CA ARG A 41 1.24 10.11 0.86
C ARG A 41 -0.19 10.63 0.83
N GLU A 42 -0.80 10.69 -0.35
CA GLU A 42 -2.07 11.39 -0.56
C GLU A 42 -3.27 10.45 -0.43
N ASN A 43 -3.11 9.15 -0.73
CA ASN A 43 -4.19 8.18 -0.65
C ASN A 43 -4.01 7.26 0.57
N TRP A 44 -4.90 7.40 1.55
CA TRP A 44 -4.84 6.65 2.80
C TRP A 44 -4.97 5.13 2.62
N ILE A 45 -5.69 4.66 1.57
CA ILE A 45 -5.83 3.23 1.28
C ILE A 45 -4.50 2.68 0.75
N ALA A 46 -3.87 3.39 -0.19
CA ALA A 46 -2.56 3.04 -0.71
C ALA A 46 -1.50 2.97 0.41
N GLY A 47 -1.47 3.98 1.28
CA GLY A 47 -0.61 3.98 2.46
C GLY A 47 -0.87 2.77 3.37
N LYS A 48 -2.15 2.47 3.64
CA LYS A 48 -2.54 1.35 4.50
C LYS A 48 -2.16 -0.02 3.93
N VAL A 49 -2.29 -0.22 2.62
CA VAL A 49 -1.87 -1.46 1.95
C VAL A 49 -0.38 -1.74 2.17
N CYS A 50 0.48 -0.74 2.00
CA CYS A 50 1.92 -0.90 2.21
C CYS A 50 2.29 -1.10 3.67
N ILE A 51 1.60 -0.43 4.60
CA ILE A 51 1.94 -0.40 6.01
C ILE A 51 1.41 -1.63 6.74
N LYS A 52 0.10 -1.91 6.61
CA LYS A 52 -0.60 -2.86 7.46
C LYS A 52 -0.06 -4.28 7.37
N ARG A 53 0.16 -4.76 6.13
CA ARG A 53 0.71 -6.10 5.90
C ARG A 53 2.12 -6.24 6.48
N SER A 54 2.95 -5.21 6.30
CA SER A 54 4.32 -5.19 6.82
C SER A 54 4.37 -5.19 8.35
N GLU A 55 3.46 -4.44 9.00
CA GLU A 55 3.34 -4.42 10.45
C GLU A 55 2.85 -5.76 11.00
N ASP A 56 1.87 -6.38 10.35
CA ASP A 56 1.33 -7.67 10.80
C ASP A 56 2.36 -8.80 10.67
N MET A 57 3.23 -8.78 9.66
CA MET A 57 4.32 -9.75 9.52
C MET A 57 5.30 -9.73 10.69
N VAL A 58 5.49 -8.59 11.36
CA VAL A 58 6.42 -8.46 12.49
C VAL A 58 5.72 -8.32 13.85
N ARG A 59 4.39 -8.29 13.89
CA ARG A 59 3.59 -7.95 15.08
C ARG A 59 3.87 -8.87 16.26
N ASN A 60 3.75 -10.17 16.06
CA ASN A 60 3.94 -11.15 17.11
C ASN A 60 5.38 -11.70 17.19
N TRP A 61 6.23 -11.35 16.22
CA TRP A 61 7.62 -11.77 16.12
C TRP A 61 7.78 -13.29 16.00
N ARG A 62 8.90 -13.79 16.47
CA ARG A 62 9.25 -15.22 16.47
C ARG A 62 9.71 -15.69 17.84
N GLU A 63 9.54 -16.96 18.11
CA GLU A 63 10.11 -17.67 19.24
C GLU A 63 11.26 -18.54 18.74
N ILE A 64 12.35 -18.56 19.51
CA ILE A 64 13.60 -19.23 19.18
C ILE A 64 13.79 -20.41 20.11
N TYR A 65 14.24 -21.50 19.56
CA TYR A 65 14.44 -22.76 20.27
C TYR A 65 15.80 -23.35 19.98
N SER A 66 16.46 -23.86 21.01
CA SER A 66 17.68 -24.64 20.95
C SER A 66 17.83 -25.39 22.27
N ASN A 67 18.19 -26.68 22.23
CA ASN A 67 18.52 -27.45 23.43
C ASN A 67 19.98 -27.25 23.88
N ASP A 68 20.81 -26.74 22.96
CA ASP A 68 22.22 -26.44 23.24
C ASP A 68 22.38 -25.14 24.06
N LEU A 69 21.32 -24.30 24.12
CA LEU A 69 21.34 -23.01 24.79
C LEU A 69 20.41 -23.01 26.02
N ASN A 70 20.88 -22.37 27.08
CA ASN A 70 20.05 -22.14 28.27
C ASN A 70 19.16 -20.90 28.13
N SER A 71 18.15 -20.75 28.99
CA SER A 71 17.19 -19.63 28.96
C SER A 71 17.86 -18.25 28.99
N LYS A 72 18.98 -18.10 29.72
CA LYS A 72 19.70 -16.82 29.80
C LYS A 72 20.38 -16.45 28.48
N GLN A 73 20.82 -17.45 27.73
CA GLN A 73 21.42 -17.26 26.40
C GLN A 73 20.33 -16.89 25.37
N LEU A 74 19.16 -17.54 25.40
CA LEU A 74 18.01 -17.17 24.56
C LEU A 74 17.50 -15.75 24.88
N ASP A 75 17.46 -15.38 26.16
CA ASP A 75 17.14 -14.02 26.59
C ASP A 75 18.19 -12.99 26.09
N ALA A 76 19.47 -13.38 26.10
CA ALA A 76 20.55 -12.52 25.58
C ALA A 76 20.38 -12.28 24.09
N PHE A 77 20.03 -13.32 23.32
CA PHE A 77 19.75 -13.20 21.89
C PHE A 77 18.58 -12.23 21.62
N THR A 78 17.46 -12.40 22.30
CA THR A 78 16.30 -11.52 22.18
C THR A 78 16.63 -10.06 22.53
N LYS A 79 17.46 -9.84 23.56
CA LYS A 79 17.92 -8.49 23.91
C LYS A 79 18.83 -7.90 22.84
N PHE A 80 19.68 -8.72 22.22
CA PHE A 80 20.56 -8.30 21.14
C PHE A 80 19.78 -7.92 19.88
N GLU A 81 18.75 -8.70 19.49
CA GLU A 81 17.84 -8.34 18.40
C GLU A 81 17.19 -6.97 18.64
N ARG A 82 16.73 -6.71 19.87
CA ARG A 82 16.15 -5.41 20.24
C ARG A 82 17.19 -4.28 20.19
N ALA A 83 18.41 -4.52 20.64
CA ALA A 83 19.50 -3.52 20.59
C ALA A 83 19.84 -3.15 19.13
N LEU A 84 19.83 -4.11 18.23
CA LEU A 84 20.00 -3.91 16.78
C LEU A 84 18.78 -3.30 16.10
N LYS A 85 17.65 -3.15 16.80
CA LYS A 85 16.36 -2.67 16.25
C LYS A 85 15.91 -3.47 15.01
N LEU A 86 16.08 -4.79 15.05
CA LEU A 86 15.79 -5.65 13.89
C LEU A 86 14.35 -5.56 13.48
N ARG A 87 13.41 -5.56 14.44
CA ARG A 87 11.97 -5.48 14.16
C ARG A 87 11.62 -4.21 13.40
N GLU A 88 12.08 -3.06 13.86
CA GLU A 88 11.82 -1.76 13.24
C GLU A 88 12.47 -1.67 11.85
N THR A 89 13.69 -2.19 11.73
CA THR A 89 14.42 -2.21 10.45
C THR A 89 13.70 -3.08 9.43
N LEU A 90 13.28 -4.29 9.82
CA LEU A 90 12.55 -5.19 8.92
C LEU A 90 11.16 -4.68 8.59
N THR A 91 10.44 -4.08 9.55
CA THR A 91 9.15 -3.42 9.26
C THR A 91 9.31 -2.37 8.17
N LYS A 92 10.29 -1.47 8.33
CA LYS A 92 10.55 -0.42 7.34
C LYS A 92 10.99 -0.98 5.99
N ALA A 93 11.82 -2.02 5.98
CA ALA A 93 12.24 -2.67 4.76
C ALA A 93 11.06 -3.30 4.00
N LEU A 94 10.17 -3.98 4.71
CA LEU A 94 8.95 -4.55 4.14
C LEU A 94 8.00 -3.48 3.59
N GLN A 95 7.83 -2.36 4.31
CA GLN A 95 7.02 -1.22 3.82
C GLN A 95 7.61 -0.63 2.54
N TRP A 96 8.93 -0.46 2.47
CA TRP A 96 9.59 0.05 1.27
C TRP A 96 9.55 -0.95 0.11
N SER A 97 9.68 -2.24 0.40
CA SER A 97 9.50 -3.30 -0.60
C SER A 97 8.08 -3.25 -1.18
N SER A 98 7.05 -3.16 -0.33
CA SER A 98 5.66 -3.05 -0.75
C SER A 98 5.41 -1.80 -1.60
N LEU A 99 5.99 -0.65 -1.22
CA LEU A 99 5.83 0.62 -1.92
C LEU A 99 6.59 0.67 -3.25
N TYR A 100 7.87 0.33 -3.26
CA TYR A 100 8.75 0.50 -4.43
C TYR A 100 8.99 -0.79 -5.21
N GLY A 101 8.34 -1.88 -4.82
CA GLY A 101 8.49 -3.20 -5.42
C GLY A 101 9.65 -3.99 -4.83
N SER A 102 10.73 -3.32 -4.44
CA SER A 102 11.94 -3.96 -3.91
C SER A 102 12.73 -3.05 -3.00
N VAL A 103 13.50 -3.67 -2.10
CA VAL A 103 14.46 -3.00 -1.23
C VAL A 103 15.65 -3.94 -0.99
N GLY A 104 16.84 -3.39 -0.82
CA GLY A 104 18.02 -4.13 -0.38
C GLY A 104 18.24 -3.98 1.11
N LEU A 105 18.61 -5.08 1.78
CA LEU A 105 19.14 -5.08 3.13
C LEU A 105 20.62 -5.42 3.06
N LEU A 106 21.48 -4.45 3.34
CA LEU A 106 22.92 -4.66 3.45
C LEU A 106 23.26 -5.20 4.83
N VAL A 107 23.86 -6.38 4.87
CA VAL A 107 24.39 -7.00 6.10
C VAL A 107 25.78 -6.43 6.38
N VAL A 108 25.89 -5.63 7.42
CA VAL A 108 27.16 -5.04 7.86
C VAL A 108 27.69 -5.81 9.06
N THR A 109 28.89 -6.34 8.89
CA THR A 109 29.59 -7.13 9.89
C THR A 109 30.85 -6.40 10.38
N ASP A 110 31.66 -7.05 11.15
CA ASP A 110 32.99 -6.60 11.56
C ASP A 110 34.06 -6.68 10.44
N SER A 111 33.75 -7.35 9.32
CA SER A 111 34.59 -7.39 8.12
C SER A 111 34.64 -6.02 7.42
N ASN A 112 35.85 -5.58 7.07
CA ASN A 112 36.06 -4.33 6.33
C ASN A 112 35.95 -4.50 4.82
N ASN A 113 35.79 -5.74 4.31
CA ASN A 113 35.71 -6.05 2.87
C ASN A 113 34.31 -6.50 2.48
N LEU A 114 33.50 -5.56 2.02
CA LEU A 114 32.13 -5.83 1.56
C LEU A 114 32.09 -6.60 0.21
N GLY A 115 33.18 -6.55 -0.58
CA GLY A 115 33.29 -7.29 -1.85
C GLY A 115 33.59 -8.78 -1.67
N ALA A 116 34.00 -9.21 -0.46
CA ALA A 116 34.20 -10.62 -0.14
C ALA A 116 32.88 -11.31 0.25
N PRO A 117 32.73 -12.62 -0.02
CA PRO A 117 31.59 -13.40 0.45
C PRO A 117 31.38 -13.27 1.96
N LEU A 118 30.11 -13.26 2.40
CA LEU A 118 29.75 -13.26 3.80
C LEU A 118 30.18 -14.59 4.44
N GLN A 119 30.96 -14.52 5.51
CA GLN A 119 31.37 -15.69 6.27
C GLN A 119 30.46 -15.89 7.47
N GLN A 120 30.06 -17.10 7.75
CA GLN A 120 29.24 -17.42 8.92
C GLN A 120 29.95 -17.11 10.25
N THR A 121 31.26 -16.99 10.24
CA THR A 121 32.10 -16.64 11.41
C THR A 121 32.18 -15.15 11.69
N GLU A 122 31.60 -14.30 10.85
CA GLU A 122 31.56 -12.86 11.08
C GLU A 122 30.49 -12.50 12.12
N HIS A 123 30.56 -11.27 12.63
CA HIS A 123 29.69 -10.74 13.68
C HIS A 123 28.79 -9.65 13.14
N LEU A 124 27.48 -9.79 13.31
CA LEU A 124 26.52 -8.79 12.84
C LEU A 124 26.64 -7.48 13.62
N LYS A 125 26.91 -6.39 12.93
CA LYS A 125 26.91 -5.04 13.53
C LYS A 125 25.63 -4.28 13.28
N ARG A 126 25.05 -4.35 12.08
CA ARG A 126 23.79 -3.69 11.73
C ARG A 126 23.27 -4.15 10.38
N LEU A 127 21.97 -3.90 10.12
CA LEU A 127 21.36 -3.95 8.80
C LEU A 127 21.13 -2.54 8.29
N ILE A 128 21.45 -2.29 7.02
CA ILE A 128 21.18 -1.01 6.35
C ILE A 128 20.15 -1.22 5.26
N ILE A 129 19.07 -0.43 5.31
CA ILE A 129 18.04 -0.45 4.27
C ILE A 129 18.50 0.42 3.11
N LEU A 130 18.52 -0.16 1.91
CA LEU A 130 18.95 0.48 0.68
C LEU A 130 17.78 0.49 -0.31
N PRO A 131 17.32 1.68 -0.73
CA PRO A 131 16.30 1.75 -1.78
C PRO A 131 16.88 1.27 -3.12
N LYS A 132 16.02 0.70 -3.98
CA LYS A 132 16.43 0.06 -5.25
C LYS A 132 17.28 0.97 -6.15
N TRP A 133 17.02 2.27 -6.17
CA TRP A 133 17.78 3.24 -7.00
C TRP A 133 19.20 3.53 -6.52
N LYS A 134 19.60 3.03 -5.36
CA LYS A 134 20.98 3.07 -4.87
C LYS A 134 21.76 1.80 -5.14
N ILE A 135 21.12 0.80 -5.72
CA ILE A 135 21.71 -0.51 -5.98
C ILE A 135 21.74 -0.74 -7.49
N SER A 136 22.89 -1.07 -8.00
CA SER A 136 23.07 -1.48 -9.40
C SER A 136 23.73 -2.84 -9.46
N ALA A 137 23.20 -3.75 -10.26
CA ALA A 137 23.84 -5.02 -10.52
C ALA A 137 25.11 -4.79 -11.34
N THR A 138 26.21 -5.37 -10.93
CA THR A 138 27.53 -5.23 -11.59
C THR A 138 28.17 -6.61 -11.79
N GLY A 139 29.03 -6.70 -12.79
CA GLY A 139 29.74 -7.95 -13.07
C GLY A 139 28.93 -8.95 -13.89
N ALA A 140 29.43 -10.18 -13.95
CA ALA A 140 28.77 -11.27 -14.64
C ALA A 140 27.71 -11.93 -13.75
N LYS A 141 26.69 -12.49 -14.40
CA LYS A 141 25.76 -13.40 -13.73
C LYS A 141 26.48 -14.72 -13.44
N ASP A 142 26.06 -15.37 -12.38
CA ASP A 142 26.50 -16.71 -12.04
C ASP A 142 25.90 -17.71 -13.04
N ASP A 143 26.72 -18.37 -13.82
CA ASP A 143 26.34 -19.37 -14.81
C ASP A 143 26.56 -20.82 -14.33
N ASP A 144 27.09 -21.00 -13.11
CA ASP A 144 27.21 -22.31 -12.50
C ASP A 144 25.83 -22.79 -11.99
N VAL A 145 25.29 -23.81 -12.66
CA VAL A 145 24.00 -24.44 -12.32
C VAL A 145 23.99 -25.02 -10.89
N LEU A 146 25.14 -25.36 -10.33
CA LEU A 146 25.25 -25.89 -8.96
C LEU A 146 25.33 -24.79 -7.91
N SER A 147 25.54 -23.54 -8.33
CA SER A 147 25.58 -22.39 -7.41
C SER A 147 24.20 -22.03 -6.88
N PRO A 148 24.05 -21.71 -5.59
CA PRO A 148 22.81 -21.19 -5.03
C PRO A 148 22.44 -19.81 -5.61
N ASN A 149 23.39 -19.14 -6.29
CA ASN A 149 23.20 -17.85 -6.94
C ASN A 149 22.99 -17.96 -8.46
N PHE A 150 22.77 -19.16 -8.99
CA PHE A 150 22.61 -19.39 -10.42
C PHE A 150 21.64 -18.40 -11.07
N GLY A 151 22.05 -17.80 -12.19
CA GLY A 151 21.27 -16.82 -12.96
C GLY A 151 21.22 -15.41 -12.36
N ARG A 152 21.81 -15.18 -11.18
CA ARG A 152 21.85 -13.87 -10.51
C ARG A 152 23.24 -13.26 -10.57
N TYR A 153 23.33 -11.94 -10.32
CA TYR A 153 24.61 -11.25 -10.30
C TYR A 153 25.43 -11.60 -9.05
N ASN A 154 26.73 -11.78 -9.22
CA ASN A 154 27.65 -12.07 -8.11
C ASN A 154 28.04 -10.82 -7.31
N GLU A 155 27.92 -9.63 -7.89
CA GLU A 155 28.27 -8.37 -7.28
C GLU A 155 27.23 -7.30 -7.55
N TYR A 156 27.09 -6.40 -6.57
CA TYR A 156 26.25 -5.22 -6.65
C TYR A 156 27.09 -3.99 -6.31
N SER A 157 26.83 -2.90 -6.99
CA SER A 157 27.38 -1.60 -6.69
C SER A 157 26.36 -0.77 -5.89
N ILE A 158 26.74 -0.27 -4.73
CA ILE A 158 25.90 0.54 -3.88
C ILE A 158 26.38 1.98 -3.93
N LEU A 159 25.49 2.92 -4.26
CA LEU A 159 25.78 4.34 -4.27
C LEU A 159 25.77 4.87 -2.83
N GLY A 160 26.96 5.12 -2.26
CA GLY A 160 27.19 5.69 -0.94
C GLY A 160 27.70 7.13 -1.02
N GLY A 161 26.79 8.11 -1.16
CA GLY A 161 27.18 9.51 -1.34
C GLY A 161 27.84 9.75 -2.71
N SER A 162 29.10 10.17 -2.73
CA SER A 162 29.86 10.41 -3.96
C SER A 162 30.66 9.21 -4.46
N GLN A 163 30.70 8.13 -3.73
CA GLN A 163 31.46 6.92 -4.08
C GLN A 163 30.55 5.71 -4.22
N SER A 164 30.92 4.83 -5.13
CA SER A 164 30.30 3.54 -5.34
C SER A 164 31.09 2.48 -4.58
N ILE A 165 30.39 1.58 -3.90
CA ILE A 165 30.98 0.51 -3.09
C ILE A 165 30.49 -0.80 -3.68
N ASN A 166 31.41 -1.67 -4.06
CA ASN A 166 31.07 -3.02 -4.52
C ASN A 166 30.81 -3.95 -3.34
N VAL A 167 29.73 -4.70 -3.44
CA VAL A 167 29.25 -5.61 -2.41
C VAL A 167 29.00 -6.98 -3.03
N HIS A 168 29.50 -8.03 -2.39
CA HIS A 168 29.21 -9.40 -2.79
C HIS A 168 27.73 -9.74 -2.56
N TYR A 169 27.10 -10.52 -3.44
CA TYR A 169 25.68 -10.82 -3.37
C TYR A 169 25.22 -11.38 -2.01
N SER A 170 26.06 -12.21 -1.37
CA SER A 170 25.72 -12.82 -0.07
C SER A 170 25.56 -11.82 1.07
N ARG A 171 26.03 -10.56 0.91
CA ARG A 171 25.90 -9.49 1.88
C ARG A 171 24.72 -8.56 1.61
N LEU A 172 24.01 -8.76 0.49
CA LEU A 172 22.86 -7.95 0.09
C LEU A 172 21.63 -8.84 -0.06
N ILE A 173 20.72 -8.75 0.89
CA ILE A 173 19.44 -9.45 0.85
C ILE A 173 18.45 -8.58 0.07
N LEU A 174 17.93 -9.06 -1.06
CA LEU A 174 16.91 -8.39 -1.84
C LEU A 174 15.53 -8.85 -1.37
N LEU A 175 14.72 -7.92 -0.89
CA LEU A 175 13.33 -8.16 -0.51
C LEU A 175 12.42 -7.61 -1.60
N ASN A 176 11.79 -8.50 -2.36
CA ASN A 176 10.80 -8.18 -3.37
C ASN A 176 9.38 -8.28 -2.80
N ALA A 177 8.51 -7.32 -3.14
CA ALA A 177 7.11 -7.39 -2.77
C ALA A 177 6.36 -8.42 -3.59
N ASN A 178 6.53 -8.38 -4.90
CA ASN A 178 6.01 -9.38 -5.83
C ASN A 178 7.08 -9.68 -6.85
N ASP A 179 7.35 -10.94 -7.06
CA ASP A 179 8.27 -11.34 -8.12
C ASP A 179 7.62 -11.07 -9.48
N ALA A 180 8.40 -10.46 -10.37
CA ALA A 180 7.99 -10.26 -11.75
C ALA A 180 8.61 -11.36 -12.61
N PRO A 181 7.83 -12.11 -13.41
CA PRO A 181 8.38 -13.11 -14.33
C PRO A 181 9.02 -12.48 -15.56
N LEU A 182 9.44 -11.21 -15.44
CA LEU A 182 10.04 -10.46 -16.52
C LEU A 182 11.51 -10.85 -16.70
N SER A 183 11.87 -10.97 -17.95
CA SER A 183 13.20 -11.19 -18.51
C SER A 183 14.32 -11.52 -17.51
N ASP A 184 15.17 -12.44 -17.84
CA ASP A 184 16.35 -12.90 -17.09
C ASP A 184 17.31 -11.80 -16.59
N ASN A 185 17.00 -10.52 -16.86
CA ASN A 185 17.85 -9.38 -16.50
C ASN A 185 17.32 -8.54 -15.35
N ASP A 186 16.07 -8.73 -14.92
CA ASP A 186 15.48 -7.90 -13.88
C ASP A 186 15.54 -8.61 -12.52
N ILE A 187 16.20 -7.96 -11.56
CA ILE A 187 16.29 -8.42 -10.16
C ILE A 187 15.21 -7.81 -9.29
N TRP A 188 14.41 -6.88 -9.85
CA TRP A 188 13.46 -6.07 -9.08
C TRP A 188 12.05 -6.65 -9.16
N GLY A 189 11.38 -6.62 -8.05
CA GLY A 189 9.96 -6.96 -7.95
C GLY A 189 9.05 -5.78 -8.28
N VAL A 190 7.75 -6.06 -8.30
CA VAL A 190 6.67 -5.12 -8.62
C VAL A 190 6.01 -4.62 -7.33
N SER A 191 5.70 -3.32 -7.28
CA SER A 191 5.00 -2.68 -6.17
C SER A 191 3.60 -3.29 -5.94
N ASP A 192 3.20 -3.42 -4.68
CA ASP A 192 1.82 -3.81 -4.34
C ASP A 192 0.80 -2.79 -4.89
N LEU A 193 1.19 -1.51 -5.01
CA LEU A 193 0.32 -0.45 -5.51
C LEU A 193 0.04 -0.56 -7.00
N GLU A 194 0.93 -1.17 -7.78
CA GLU A 194 0.72 -1.34 -9.22
C GLU A 194 -0.51 -2.21 -9.52
N LYS A 195 -0.75 -3.23 -8.70
CA LYS A 195 -1.90 -4.13 -8.86
C LYS A 195 -3.23 -3.48 -8.51
N ILE A 196 -3.23 -2.50 -7.61
CA ILE A 196 -4.46 -1.90 -7.07
C ILE A 196 -4.78 -0.53 -7.65
N VAL A 197 -3.83 0.15 -8.29
CA VAL A 197 -3.96 1.57 -8.67
C VAL A 197 -5.19 1.86 -9.53
N ASP A 198 -5.53 0.98 -10.46
CA ASP A 198 -6.67 1.20 -11.35
C ASP A 198 -8.01 1.04 -10.62
N VAL A 199 -8.10 0.06 -9.73
CA VAL A 199 -9.30 -0.17 -8.91
C VAL A 199 -9.45 0.97 -7.89
N LEU A 200 -8.33 1.42 -7.33
CA LEU A 200 -8.28 2.54 -6.39
C LEU A 200 -8.74 3.85 -7.04
N LYS A 201 -8.25 4.17 -8.24
CA LYS A 201 -8.69 5.35 -9.01
C LYS A 201 -10.18 5.33 -9.31
N ARG A 202 -10.75 4.15 -9.60
CA ARG A 202 -12.19 4.02 -9.81
C ARG A 202 -12.99 4.27 -8.53
N PHE A 203 -12.54 3.71 -7.41
CA PHE A 203 -13.15 3.94 -6.10
C PHE A 203 -13.12 5.41 -5.71
N ASP A 204 -11.96 6.07 -5.86
CA ASP A 204 -11.81 7.50 -5.56
C ASP A 204 -12.72 8.35 -6.45
N SER A 205 -12.74 8.09 -7.76
CA SER A 205 -13.62 8.80 -8.69
C SER A 205 -15.10 8.58 -8.38
N ALA A 206 -15.50 7.36 -8.05
CA ALA A 206 -16.87 7.06 -7.65
C ALA A 206 -17.25 7.79 -6.35
N SER A 207 -16.34 7.84 -5.38
CA SER A 207 -16.55 8.51 -4.09
C SER A 207 -16.71 10.03 -4.27
N VAL A 208 -15.88 10.66 -5.11
CA VAL A 208 -16.00 12.09 -5.45
C VAL A 208 -17.31 12.36 -6.15
N ASN A 209 -17.65 11.59 -7.21
CA ASN A 209 -18.89 11.76 -7.97
C ASN A 209 -20.14 11.61 -7.08
N VAL A 210 -20.14 10.67 -6.13
CA VAL A 210 -21.24 10.54 -5.17
C VAL A 210 -21.31 11.75 -4.25
N GLY A 211 -20.17 12.28 -3.81
CA GLY A 211 -20.10 13.55 -3.06
C GLY A 211 -20.73 14.71 -3.83
N ASP A 212 -20.33 14.88 -5.09
CA ASP A 212 -20.85 15.92 -5.99
C ASP A 212 -22.37 15.78 -6.21
N LEU A 213 -22.85 14.55 -6.45
CA LEU A 213 -24.29 14.28 -6.58
C LEU A 213 -25.08 14.65 -5.32
N ILE A 214 -24.49 14.49 -4.13
CA ILE A 214 -25.13 14.92 -2.87
C ILE A 214 -25.23 16.44 -2.81
N PHE A 215 -24.23 17.17 -3.27
CA PHE A 215 -24.26 18.63 -3.36
C PHE A 215 -25.28 19.10 -4.40
N GLU A 216 -25.32 18.45 -5.58
CA GLU A 216 -26.25 18.80 -6.66
C GLU A 216 -27.69 18.33 -6.40
N SER A 217 -27.91 17.43 -5.42
CA SER A 217 -29.24 16.88 -5.12
C SER A 217 -30.25 17.89 -4.62
N LYS A 218 -29.80 19.07 -4.21
CA LYS A 218 -30.62 20.16 -3.70
C LYS A 218 -30.54 21.34 -4.64
N ILE A 219 -31.08 21.19 -5.84
CA ILE A 219 -31.20 22.30 -6.79
C ILE A 219 -32.46 23.09 -6.46
N ASP A 220 -32.27 24.31 -5.98
CA ASP A 220 -33.35 25.28 -5.81
C ASP A 220 -33.66 25.92 -7.18
N ILE A 221 -34.86 25.72 -7.70
CA ILE A 221 -35.32 26.31 -8.95
C ILE A 221 -36.19 27.52 -8.64
N PHE A 222 -35.71 28.69 -8.98
CA PHE A 222 -36.47 29.94 -8.88
C PHE A 222 -37.03 30.29 -10.26
N LYS A 223 -38.32 30.27 -10.42
CA LYS A 223 -39.00 30.80 -11.61
C LYS A 223 -39.34 32.27 -11.33
N ILE A 224 -38.70 33.16 -12.02
CA ILE A 224 -38.87 34.63 -11.86
C ILE A 224 -39.56 35.11 -13.13
N ALA A 225 -40.74 35.74 -12.95
CA ALA A 225 -41.48 36.33 -14.07
C ALA A 225 -40.66 37.43 -14.76
N GLY A 226 -40.57 37.35 -16.08
CA GLY A 226 -39.84 38.30 -16.91
C GLY A 226 -38.31 38.30 -16.73
N LEU A 227 -37.70 37.20 -16.26
CA LEU A 227 -36.25 37.08 -16.01
C LEU A 227 -35.42 37.48 -17.24
N SER A 228 -35.81 37.03 -18.44
CA SER A 228 -35.11 37.33 -19.67
C SER A 228 -35.13 38.85 -19.98
N ASP A 229 -36.24 39.51 -19.75
CA ASP A 229 -36.40 40.94 -19.98
C ASP A 229 -35.64 41.78 -18.96
N LYS A 230 -35.59 41.32 -17.71
CA LYS A 230 -34.82 41.98 -16.63
C LYS A 230 -33.33 41.86 -16.89
N ILE A 231 -32.84 40.70 -17.38
CA ILE A 231 -31.45 40.53 -17.77
C ILE A 231 -31.09 41.38 -18.98
N ALA A 232 -31.97 41.44 -19.98
CA ALA A 232 -31.78 42.27 -21.16
C ALA A 232 -31.77 43.78 -20.82
N ALA A 233 -32.47 44.21 -19.75
CA ALA A 233 -32.47 45.58 -19.23
C ALA A 233 -31.29 45.89 -18.30
N GLY A 234 -30.35 44.96 -18.05
CA GLY A 234 -29.17 45.19 -17.17
C GLY A 234 -29.48 45.14 -15.70
N MET A 235 -30.59 44.50 -15.28
CA MET A 235 -31.04 44.42 -13.88
C MET A 235 -30.53 43.12 -13.16
N GLU A 236 -29.38 42.59 -13.57
CA GLU A 236 -28.83 41.34 -12.96
C GLU A 236 -28.60 41.48 -11.46
N ASN A 237 -28.18 42.65 -11.01
CA ASN A 237 -27.95 42.91 -9.57
C ASN A 237 -29.24 42.86 -8.73
N GLU A 238 -30.36 43.30 -9.28
CA GLU A 238 -31.66 43.20 -8.60
C GLU A 238 -32.10 41.73 -8.52
N VAL A 239 -31.97 40.97 -9.59
CA VAL A 239 -32.26 39.54 -9.59
C VAL A 239 -31.39 38.80 -8.59
N ALA A 240 -30.09 39.08 -8.55
CA ALA A 240 -29.17 38.49 -7.62
C ALA A 240 -29.50 38.83 -6.15
N SER A 241 -29.92 40.09 -5.87
CA SER A 241 -30.34 40.51 -4.53
C SER A 241 -31.62 39.82 -4.05
N VAL A 242 -32.60 39.62 -4.94
CA VAL A 242 -33.81 38.84 -4.66
C VAL A 242 -33.49 37.39 -4.33
N ILE A 243 -32.67 36.73 -5.15
CA ILE A 243 -32.23 35.33 -4.92
C ILE A 243 -31.50 35.24 -3.57
N SER A 244 -30.58 36.16 -3.28
CA SER A 244 -29.83 36.17 -2.04
C SER A 244 -30.72 36.38 -0.81
N ALA A 245 -31.71 37.29 -0.91
CA ALA A 245 -32.69 37.51 0.17
C ALA A 245 -33.54 36.26 0.42
N VAL A 246 -34.04 35.60 -0.62
CA VAL A 246 -34.81 34.36 -0.53
C VAL A 246 -33.97 33.23 0.08
N GLN A 247 -32.72 33.08 -0.30
CA GLN A 247 -31.80 32.07 0.29
C GLN A 247 -31.53 32.36 1.76
N SER A 248 -31.38 33.63 2.15
CA SER A 248 -31.16 34.03 3.52
C SER A 248 -32.39 33.74 4.42
N ILE A 249 -33.59 34.05 3.96
CA ILE A 249 -34.81 33.74 4.66
C ILE A 249 -35.03 32.24 4.81
N LYS A 250 -34.81 31.49 3.74
CA LYS A 250 -34.90 30.02 3.73
C LYS A 250 -33.94 29.40 4.74
N SER A 251 -32.71 29.90 4.80
CA SER A 251 -31.70 29.41 5.75
C SER A 251 -32.07 29.69 7.20
N ALA A 252 -32.72 30.81 7.48
CA ALA A 252 -33.04 31.27 8.87
C ALA A 252 -34.34 30.66 9.42
N THR A 253 -35.34 30.40 8.56
CA THR A 253 -36.71 30.08 9.03
C THR A 253 -37.23 28.73 8.50
N ASN A 254 -36.51 28.03 7.62
CA ASN A 254 -36.99 26.87 6.88
C ASN A 254 -38.31 27.10 6.13
N SER A 255 -38.66 28.36 5.85
CA SER A 255 -39.86 28.79 5.14
C SER A 255 -39.47 29.68 3.97
N LEU A 256 -40.23 29.62 2.90
CA LEU A 256 -40.00 30.38 1.68
C LEU A 256 -41.20 31.30 1.44
N LEU A 257 -40.95 32.61 1.37
CA LEU A 257 -41.93 33.60 0.96
C LEU A 257 -41.68 33.94 -0.52
N LEU A 258 -42.71 33.74 -1.34
CA LEU A 258 -42.69 34.03 -2.77
C LEU A 258 -43.82 34.99 -3.10
N ASP A 259 -43.63 35.81 -4.14
CA ASP A 259 -44.68 36.56 -4.77
C ASP A 259 -45.63 35.65 -5.52
N ALA A 260 -46.88 36.03 -5.69
CA ALA A 260 -47.93 35.21 -6.32
C ALA A 260 -47.62 34.81 -7.77
N GLU A 261 -46.73 35.55 -8.44
CA GLU A 261 -46.28 35.30 -9.80
C GLU A 261 -45.01 34.46 -9.91
N ASN A 262 -44.33 34.16 -8.77
CA ASN A 262 -43.07 33.39 -8.70
C ASN A 262 -43.33 31.97 -8.24
N GLU A 263 -42.69 31.03 -8.85
CA GLU A 263 -42.76 29.60 -8.48
C GLU A 263 -41.37 29.13 -7.94
N TYR A 264 -41.44 28.34 -6.92
CA TYR A 264 -40.25 27.59 -6.41
C TYR A 264 -40.52 26.10 -6.52
N ASP A 265 -39.59 25.41 -7.09
CA ASP A 265 -39.61 23.95 -7.16
C ASP A 265 -38.30 23.43 -6.62
N ARG A 266 -38.36 22.34 -5.88
CA ARG A 266 -37.20 21.65 -5.36
C ARG A 266 -37.17 20.23 -5.90
N LYS A 267 -36.24 19.97 -6.77
CA LYS A 267 -36.01 18.61 -7.24
C LYS A 267 -35.11 17.86 -6.26
N GLU A 268 -35.61 16.79 -5.70
CA GLU A 268 -34.85 15.87 -4.88
C GLU A 268 -34.47 14.65 -5.71
N LEU A 269 -33.16 14.34 -5.74
CA LEU A 269 -32.68 13.11 -6.35
C LEU A 269 -32.75 11.96 -5.33
N THR A 270 -33.25 10.84 -5.75
CA THR A 270 -33.23 9.60 -4.93
C THR A 270 -31.88 8.93 -5.04
N PHE A 271 -31.26 8.65 -3.90
CA PHE A 271 -29.94 8.01 -3.82
C PHE A 271 -30.01 6.49 -3.63
N THR A 272 -31.13 5.87 -4.01
CA THR A 272 -31.31 4.42 -3.92
C THR A 272 -30.23 3.72 -4.77
N GLY A 273 -29.52 2.77 -4.16
CA GLY A 273 -28.47 1.99 -4.83
C GLY A 273 -27.04 2.58 -4.80
N LEU A 274 -26.85 3.87 -4.46
CA LEU A 274 -25.50 4.44 -4.38
C LEU A 274 -24.64 3.78 -3.28
N LYS A 275 -25.27 3.42 -2.15
CA LYS A 275 -24.60 2.70 -1.06
C LYS A 275 -24.07 1.34 -1.54
N ASP A 276 -24.87 0.61 -2.30
CA ASP A 276 -24.53 -0.72 -2.78
C ASP A 276 -23.40 -0.62 -3.83
N LEU A 277 -23.46 0.37 -4.71
CA LEU A 277 -22.41 0.64 -5.68
C LEU A 277 -21.06 0.97 -5.01
N LEU A 278 -21.05 1.88 -4.02
CA LEU A 278 -19.83 2.19 -3.26
C LEU A 278 -19.32 0.97 -2.48
N THR A 279 -20.22 0.10 -2.00
CA THR A 279 -19.84 -1.13 -1.33
C THR A 279 -19.13 -2.08 -2.29
N GLU A 280 -19.63 -2.22 -3.54
CA GLU A 280 -18.98 -3.04 -4.56
C GLU A 280 -17.59 -2.50 -4.95
N PHE A 281 -17.44 -1.19 -5.13
CA PHE A 281 -16.10 -0.61 -5.38
C PHE A 281 -15.14 -0.82 -4.21
N ARG A 282 -15.62 -0.71 -2.97
CA ARG A 282 -14.83 -0.98 -1.76
C ARG A 282 -14.40 -2.44 -1.71
N ASN A 283 -15.31 -3.38 -1.99
CA ASN A 283 -15.00 -4.81 -2.05
C ASN A 283 -13.97 -5.12 -3.14
N ALA A 284 -14.10 -4.48 -4.30
CA ALA A 284 -13.14 -4.62 -5.40
C ALA A 284 -11.74 -4.13 -5.00
N VAL A 285 -11.63 -3.01 -4.28
CA VAL A 285 -10.33 -2.51 -3.76
C VAL A 285 -9.74 -3.50 -2.73
N ALA A 286 -10.56 -4.01 -1.81
CA ALA A 286 -10.14 -4.97 -0.80
C ALA A 286 -9.64 -6.28 -1.44
N GLY A 287 -10.38 -6.80 -2.42
CA GLY A 287 -10.00 -7.97 -3.20
C GLY A 287 -8.71 -7.76 -4.00
N ALA A 288 -8.56 -6.60 -4.66
CA ALA A 288 -7.32 -6.26 -5.39
C ALA A 288 -6.10 -6.13 -4.47
N ALA A 289 -6.31 -5.65 -3.24
CA ALA A 289 -5.27 -5.55 -2.21
C ALA A 289 -5.00 -6.89 -1.50
N ASP A 290 -5.78 -7.94 -1.76
CA ASP A 290 -5.72 -9.22 -1.04
C ASP A 290 -5.81 -9.02 0.49
N MET A 291 -6.73 -8.15 0.92
CA MET A 291 -6.98 -7.82 2.32
C MET A 291 -8.48 -7.80 2.62
N PRO A 292 -8.94 -8.38 3.72
CA PRO A 292 -10.34 -8.27 4.11
C PRO A 292 -10.81 -6.82 4.24
N VAL A 293 -12.06 -6.56 3.88
CA VAL A 293 -12.68 -5.24 4.05
C VAL A 293 -12.58 -4.74 5.48
N THR A 294 -12.73 -5.63 6.45
CA THR A 294 -12.57 -5.33 7.89
C THR A 294 -11.19 -4.83 8.24
N ILE A 295 -10.15 -5.40 7.65
CA ILE A 295 -8.75 -4.98 7.86
C ILE A 295 -8.46 -3.69 7.11
N LEU A 296 -8.84 -3.60 5.81
CA LEU A 296 -8.49 -2.47 4.98
C LEU A 296 -9.31 -1.21 5.32
N PHE A 297 -10.63 -1.35 5.51
CA PHE A 297 -11.54 -0.22 5.75
C PHE A 297 -11.96 -0.06 7.22
N GLY A 298 -11.64 -1.02 8.10
CA GLY A 298 -11.95 -0.95 9.53
C GLY A 298 -13.44 -1.11 9.85
N GLN A 299 -14.24 -1.61 8.91
CA GLN A 299 -15.67 -1.80 9.11
C GLN A 299 -15.98 -3.27 9.36
N SER A 300 -16.72 -3.52 10.44
CA SER A 300 -17.30 -4.84 10.69
C SER A 300 -18.28 -5.22 9.58
N VAL A 301 -18.17 -6.44 9.06
CA VAL A 301 -19.17 -6.97 8.13
C VAL A 301 -20.45 -7.19 8.93
N SER A 302 -21.57 -6.68 8.43
CA SER A 302 -22.89 -6.94 9.03
C SER A 302 -23.30 -8.38 8.76
N GLY A 303 -22.91 -9.29 9.68
CA GLY A 303 -23.18 -10.73 9.61
C GLY A 303 -22.15 -11.50 10.42
N LEU A 304 -22.58 -12.12 11.51
CA LEU A 304 -21.76 -12.62 12.61
C LEU A 304 -20.78 -13.76 12.27
N ALA A 305 -20.85 -14.40 11.11
CA ALA A 305 -20.07 -15.61 10.82
C ALA A 305 -18.94 -15.42 9.79
N SER A 306 -19.04 -14.46 8.87
CA SER A 306 -18.09 -14.35 7.74
C SER A 306 -16.83 -13.54 8.05
N GLY A 307 -16.85 -12.68 9.07
CA GLY A 307 -15.73 -11.82 9.39
C GLY A 307 -14.54 -12.53 10.04
N ASP A 308 -14.78 -13.54 10.82
CA ASP A 308 -13.74 -14.28 11.55
C ASP A 308 -12.95 -15.19 10.59
N GLU A 309 -13.64 -15.81 9.64
CA GLU A 309 -13.02 -16.65 8.62
C GLU A 309 -12.13 -15.84 7.68
N ASP A 310 -12.60 -14.67 7.24
CA ASP A 310 -11.80 -13.75 6.42
C ASP A 310 -10.54 -13.27 7.15
N ILE A 311 -10.64 -12.98 8.45
CA ILE A 311 -9.50 -12.59 9.28
C ILE A 311 -8.53 -13.78 9.45
N GLN A 312 -9.03 -14.98 9.62
CA GLN A 312 -8.21 -16.18 9.71
C GLN A 312 -7.42 -16.43 8.42
N ASN A 313 -8.09 -16.38 7.27
CA ASN A 313 -7.47 -16.51 5.95
C ASN A 313 -6.39 -15.41 5.74
N TYR A 314 -6.66 -14.20 6.18
CA TYR A 314 -5.67 -13.12 6.14
C TYR A 314 -4.45 -13.43 7.03
N HIS A 315 -4.65 -13.92 8.26
CA HIS A 315 -3.54 -14.29 9.15
C HIS A 315 -2.71 -15.45 8.58
N GLU A 316 -3.32 -16.40 7.91
CA GLU A 316 -2.59 -17.45 7.19
C GLU A 316 -1.79 -16.91 6.01
N SER A 317 -2.34 -15.93 5.28
CA SER A 317 -1.59 -15.24 4.23
C SER A 317 -0.36 -14.50 4.77
N ILE A 318 -0.50 -13.84 5.93
CA ILE A 318 0.63 -13.20 6.64
C ILE A 318 1.68 -14.23 7.06
N ARG A 319 1.27 -15.39 7.60
CA ARG A 319 2.20 -16.47 7.97
C ARG A 319 2.99 -16.95 6.76
N ARG A 320 2.33 -17.17 5.62
CA ARG A 320 3.01 -17.53 4.37
C ARG A 320 4.05 -16.47 3.95
N LEU A 321 3.71 -15.17 4.08
CA LEU A 321 4.65 -14.08 3.79
C LEU A 321 5.82 -14.05 4.79
N GLN A 322 5.60 -14.35 6.05
CA GLN A 322 6.68 -14.50 7.05
C GLN A 322 7.65 -15.61 6.63
N GLU A 323 7.12 -16.79 6.25
CA GLU A 323 7.94 -17.92 5.80
C GLU A 323 8.74 -17.62 4.53
N THR A 324 8.12 -16.93 3.57
CA THR A 324 8.76 -16.70 2.26
C THR A 324 9.67 -15.48 2.22
N ARG A 325 9.42 -14.45 3.04
CA ARG A 325 10.16 -13.19 3.00
C ARG A 325 11.06 -12.95 4.21
N LEU A 326 10.61 -13.30 5.42
CA LEU A 326 11.38 -13.04 6.64
C LEU A 326 12.27 -14.22 7.03
N ARG A 327 11.83 -15.47 6.87
CA ARG A 327 12.63 -16.65 7.20
C ARG A 327 14.00 -16.64 6.52
N PRO A 328 14.13 -16.39 5.21
CA PRO A 328 15.45 -16.33 4.56
C PRO A 328 16.36 -15.23 5.11
N VAL A 329 15.78 -14.11 5.58
CA VAL A 329 16.59 -13.05 6.23
C VAL A 329 17.18 -13.57 7.53
N PHE A 330 16.37 -14.22 8.37
CA PHE A 330 16.83 -14.74 9.65
C PHE A 330 17.84 -15.87 9.48
N GLU A 331 17.69 -16.73 8.49
CA GLU A 331 18.67 -17.79 8.16
C GLU A 331 20.07 -17.23 7.83
N ILE A 332 20.12 -16.01 7.30
CA ILE A 332 21.38 -15.31 7.03
C ILE A 332 21.94 -14.63 8.28
N ILE A 333 21.10 -13.96 9.08
CA ILE A 333 21.58 -13.11 10.17
C ILE A 333 21.73 -13.84 11.50
N ASP A 334 20.99 -14.91 11.75
CA ASP A 334 21.06 -15.65 13.03
C ASP A 334 22.43 -16.26 13.31
N PRO A 335 23.11 -16.90 12.32
CA PRO A 335 24.47 -17.38 12.55
C PRO A 335 25.45 -16.26 12.98
N LEU A 336 25.29 -15.06 12.41
CA LEU A 336 26.15 -13.91 12.73
C LEU A 336 25.89 -13.37 14.13
N ILE A 337 24.64 -13.42 14.59
CA ILE A 337 24.26 -13.03 15.95
C ILE A 337 24.74 -14.08 16.96
N CYS A 338 24.56 -15.36 16.65
CA CYS A 338 25.01 -16.46 17.50
C CYS A 338 26.53 -16.46 17.66
N ASN A 339 27.27 -16.14 16.61
CA ASN A 339 28.72 -15.99 16.72
C ASN A 339 29.11 -14.86 17.67
N GLU A 340 28.49 -13.70 17.61
CA GLU A 340 28.73 -12.57 18.49
C GLU A 340 28.46 -12.94 19.96
N LEU A 341 27.39 -13.69 20.22
CA LEU A 341 26.94 -13.96 21.60
C LEU A 341 27.49 -15.24 22.19
N PHE A 342 27.72 -16.28 21.37
CA PHE A 342 27.99 -17.64 21.83
C PHE A 342 29.31 -18.22 21.29
N GLY A 343 29.92 -17.52 20.30
CA GLY A 343 31.12 -18.00 19.63
C GLY A 343 30.88 -19.12 18.62
N GLY A 344 29.65 -19.38 18.23
CA GLY A 344 29.27 -20.39 17.24
C GLY A 344 27.76 -20.48 17.06
N PHE A 345 27.34 -21.15 15.96
CA PHE A 345 25.94 -21.36 15.65
C PHE A 345 25.48 -22.73 16.13
N PRO A 346 24.45 -22.83 17.00
CA PRO A 346 23.97 -24.11 17.52
C PRO A 346 23.44 -25.00 16.42
N ALA A 347 23.74 -26.31 16.48
CA ALA A 347 23.34 -27.26 15.45
C ALA A 347 21.82 -27.52 15.43
N ASP A 348 21.15 -27.34 16.56
CA ASP A 348 19.73 -27.58 16.76
C ASP A 348 18.91 -26.27 16.78
N TRP A 349 19.47 -25.17 16.22
CA TRP A 349 18.80 -23.88 16.14
C TRP A 349 17.59 -23.91 15.22
N TRP A 350 16.44 -23.49 15.76
CA TRP A 350 15.24 -23.28 14.96
C TRP A 350 14.36 -22.19 15.57
N PHE A 351 13.42 -21.68 14.80
CA PHE A 351 12.46 -20.69 15.27
C PHE A 351 11.10 -20.85 14.57
N GLU A 352 10.06 -20.38 15.25
CA GLU A 352 8.72 -20.29 14.70
C GLU A 352 8.17 -18.87 14.82
N PHE A 353 7.39 -18.45 13.82
CA PHE A 353 6.63 -17.22 13.95
C PHE A 353 5.43 -17.44 14.85
N VAL A 354 5.24 -16.53 15.82
CA VAL A 354 4.10 -16.60 16.74
C VAL A 354 2.81 -16.26 15.96
N PRO A 355 1.78 -17.13 16.01
CA PRO A 355 0.54 -16.91 15.30
C PRO A 355 -0.13 -15.58 15.66
N LEU A 356 -0.77 -14.93 14.69
CA LEU A 356 -1.51 -13.69 14.90
C LEU A 356 -2.86 -13.92 15.58
N THR A 357 -3.45 -15.07 15.36
CA THR A 357 -4.69 -15.50 16.02
C THR A 357 -4.32 -16.37 17.22
N THR A 358 -4.63 -15.91 18.42
CA THR A 358 -4.69 -16.81 19.58
C THR A 358 -5.98 -17.61 19.45
N VAL A 359 -5.88 -18.90 19.14
CA VAL A 359 -7.02 -19.81 19.22
C VAL A 359 -7.49 -19.77 20.68
N ASN A 360 -8.73 -19.34 20.91
CA ASN A 360 -9.30 -19.39 22.25
C ASN A 360 -9.20 -20.82 22.76
N GLN A 361 -8.68 -20.98 23.98
CA GLN A 361 -8.49 -22.30 24.62
C GLN A 361 -9.79 -23.13 24.66
N GLU A 362 -10.95 -22.50 24.57
CA GLU A 362 -12.25 -23.16 24.49
C GLU A 362 -12.48 -23.94 23.19
N GLN A 363 -11.83 -23.56 22.10
CA GLN A 363 -11.91 -24.28 20.82
C GLN A 363 -10.97 -25.50 20.78
N GLN A 364 -9.88 -25.49 21.54
CA GLN A 364 -8.96 -26.63 21.63
C GLN A 364 -9.51 -27.82 22.48
N ILE A 365 -10.49 -27.55 23.32
CA ILE A 365 -11.11 -28.62 24.19
C ILE A 365 -12.20 -29.39 23.41
N ASN A 366 -12.67 -28.83 22.29
CA ASN A 366 -13.75 -29.42 21.48
C ASN A 366 -13.26 -30.11 20.19
N MET A 367 -11.95 -30.22 19.97
CA MET A 367 -11.31 -31.04 18.93
C MET A 367 -10.67 -32.30 19.57
#